data_5440daaf087c3960166caa4d5b035894
#
_entry.id   5440daaf087c3960166caa4d5b035894
#
_cell.length_a   1.000
_cell.length_b   1.000
_cell.length_c   1.000
_cell.angle_alpha   90.00
_cell.angle_beta   90.00
_cell.angle_gamma   90.00
#
_symmetry.space_group_name_H-M   'P 1'
#
loop_
_entity.id
_entity.type
_entity.pdbx_description
1 polymer ?
#
loop_
_entity_poly.entity_id
_entity_poly.type
_entity_poly.pdbx_seq_one_letter_code
_entity_poly.pdbx_strand_id
1 'polypeptide(L)'
;MFLRELKLWNFRKFGNGEFDLSKPHLHVEFKKGLNVLIGENDSGKTAILDAVKLVLKTHAYEWIRVEEKDFHKGTDKLRIELILAELEPEEAKNFIEWLGWEGDGEQAKPILKLILQVEKNKDRILPSDVKAGMDDVGYTLDAEARDYLKTTYLRALRDADSELIAKKNSRLSQILKEHDLFKEKDGIVHPFVANFKNANKEIKEWFNKSEENEGGKPSNKKQIKDVIDSFLSAFISDQYKSNITLSDEEIKSILEKISLGIDGMSNLGLGTLNRLFMAVELLHLKKQWDGLKLCMIEELEAHLHPQAQMKVIEALQNEKNVQFILTTHSPNLASKVKLNELILCNGNYVYSLDKNTGIGEEDHKYLEHFLDVTKSNLFFAKGVIIVEGWAEQILIPVIAKKLGYDLSAKEVSIVNVGSTAYLHFARIFLRDDGKIINVPVAIVTDLDNRPKSDDDTFDEAEAASKLAQIKKKIGNLDQTNITLNVAKEWTLEWCLYNSSLSELFKESVSEVHSGTESFKKNTKTDTWDPNFQKTLISKLKKAKGYSPLDKVAVATVMANKIEEQDPSITPDDEYLGYIIDAIKHTCKENGD
;
A
#
# COMPACT_ATOMS: atom_id res chain seq x y z
N MET A 1 -2.84 -22.32 -9.87
CA MET A 1 -2.75 -22.17 -8.39
C MET A 1 -2.52 -20.72 -7.97
N PHE A 2 -2.90 -20.38 -6.71
CA PHE A 2 -2.62 -19.08 -6.11
C PHE A 2 -2.46 -19.21 -4.59
N LEU A 3 -1.74 -18.29 -3.95
CA LEU A 3 -1.63 -18.22 -2.49
C LEU A 3 -2.95 -17.70 -1.92
N ARG A 4 -3.67 -18.56 -1.20
CA ARG A 4 -4.97 -18.25 -0.59
C ARG A 4 -4.86 -17.76 0.83
N GLU A 5 -4.01 -18.38 1.66
CA GLU A 5 -3.91 -18.07 3.08
C GLU A 5 -2.46 -18.01 3.55
N LEU A 6 -2.21 -17.09 4.47
CA LEU A 6 -0.99 -17.01 5.27
C LEU A 6 -1.37 -17.05 6.75
N LYS A 7 -0.73 -17.92 7.52
CA LYS A 7 -0.87 -17.98 8.98
C LYS A 7 0.50 -17.84 9.64
N LEU A 8 0.57 -17.02 10.69
CA LEU A 8 1.81 -16.73 11.41
C LEU A 8 1.65 -17.02 12.90
N TRP A 9 2.67 -17.63 13.49
CA TRP A 9 2.85 -17.83 14.93
C TRP A 9 4.21 -17.29 15.35
N ASN A 10 4.22 -16.36 16.29
CA ASN A 10 5.43 -15.75 16.87
C ASN A 10 6.45 -15.23 15.84
N PHE A 11 5.94 -14.62 14.76
CA PHE A 11 6.75 -14.03 13.71
C PHE A 11 6.80 -12.50 13.84
N ARG A 12 7.97 -11.95 14.12
CA ARG A 12 8.23 -10.51 14.31
C ARG A 12 7.25 -9.89 15.31
N LYS A 13 6.46 -8.89 14.88
CA LYS A 13 5.44 -8.26 15.73
C LYS A 13 4.23 -9.16 15.99
N PHE A 14 3.97 -10.15 15.15
CA PHE A 14 2.83 -11.04 15.26
C PHE A 14 3.13 -12.18 16.21
N GLY A 15 2.86 -11.98 17.49
CA GLY A 15 3.10 -12.96 18.53
C GLY A 15 2.66 -12.45 19.90
N ASN A 16 2.53 -13.38 20.84
CA ASN A 16 2.25 -13.10 22.25
C ASN A 16 3.03 -14.03 23.20
N GLY A 17 3.91 -14.87 22.65
CA GLY A 17 4.68 -15.86 23.41
C GLY A 17 4.03 -17.22 23.51
N GLU A 18 2.72 -17.35 23.33
CA GLU A 18 2.03 -18.64 23.27
C GLU A 18 2.29 -19.33 21.93
N PHE A 19 2.19 -20.65 21.89
CA PHE A 19 2.36 -21.43 20.67
C PHE A 19 1.27 -22.50 20.57
N ASP A 20 0.07 -22.06 20.16
CA ASP A 20 -1.11 -22.90 19.91
C ASP A 20 -1.40 -22.91 18.39
N LEU A 21 -1.28 -24.06 17.76
CA LEU A 21 -1.49 -24.20 16.32
C LEU A 21 -2.94 -23.89 15.89
N SER A 22 -3.90 -24.01 16.80
CA SER A 22 -5.31 -23.67 16.54
C SER A 22 -5.55 -22.15 16.49
N LYS A 23 -4.61 -21.35 17.02
CA LYS A 23 -4.76 -19.89 17.19
C LYS A 23 -3.57 -19.14 16.59
N PRO A 24 -3.55 -18.93 15.27
CA PRO A 24 -2.51 -18.12 14.67
C PRO A 24 -2.58 -16.67 15.16
N HIS A 25 -1.41 -16.05 15.38
CA HIS A 25 -1.32 -14.64 15.77
C HIS A 25 -1.65 -13.69 14.61
N LEU A 26 -1.51 -14.17 13.38
CA LEU A 26 -2.01 -13.49 12.19
C LEU A 26 -2.57 -14.52 11.22
N HIS A 27 -3.72 -14.21 10.63
CA HIS A 27 -4.32 -14.94 9.52
C HIS A 27 -4.71 -13.93 8.43
N VAL A 28 -4.16 -14.11 7.24
CA VAL A 28 -4.43 -13.27 6.05
C VAL A 28 -4.98 -14.15 4.94
N GLU A 29 -6.10 -13.75 4.38
CA GLU A 29 -6.67 -14.34 3.17
C GLU A 29 -6.36 -13.46 1.96
N PHE A 30 -5.90 -14.08 0.88
CA PHE A 30 -5.65 -13.44 -0.41
C PHE A 30 -6.60 -13.97 -1.47
N LYS A 31 -6.75 -13.20 -2.55
CA LYS A 31 -7.52 -13.57 -3.74
C LYS A 31 -6.62 -13.78 -4.94
N LYS A 32 -7.17 -14.38 -5.98
CA LYS A 32 -6.58 -14.32 -7.33
C LYS A 32 -6.48 -12.86 -7.80
N GLY A 33 -5.48 -12.56 -8.62
CA GLY A 33 -5.24 -11.21 -9.11
C GLY A 33 -4.62 -10.29 -8.09
N LEU A 34 -5.12 -9.07 -7.97
CA LEU A 34 -4.50 -8.02 -7.17
C LEU A 34 -4.94 -8.07 -5.71
N ASN A 35 -3.96 -7.97 -4.80
CA ASN A 35 -4.12 -7.79 -3.36
C ASN A 35 -3.20 -6.67 -2.92
N VAL A 36 -3.73 -5.63 -2.27
CA VAL A 36 -2.96 -4.45 -1.87
C VAL A 36 -3.02 -4.27 -0.36
N LEU A 37 -1.89 -4.46 0.29
CA LEU A 37 -1.71 -4.23 1.72
C LEU A 37 -1.51 -2.74 1.96
N ILE A 38 -2.43 -2.13 2.70
CA ILE A 38 -2.42 -0.71 3.08
C ILE A 38 -2.39 -0.55 4.59
N GLY A 39 -2.08 0.64 5.07
CA GLY A 39 -2.03 0.98 6.50
C GLY A 39 -0.78 1.77 6.87
N GLU A 40 -0.67 2.12 8.14
CA GLU A 40 0.43 2.92 8.70
C GLU A 40 1.81 2.28 8.50
N ASN A 41 2.86 3.07 8.75
CA ASN A 41 4.21 2.54 8.89
C ASN A 41 4.24 1.53 10.05
N ASP A 42 5.12 0.54 9.95
CA ASP A 42 5.27 -0.53 10.95
C ASP A 42 3.99 -1.35 11.25
N SER A 43 2.93 -1.23 10.43
CA SER A 43 1.71 -2.05 10.55
C SER A 43 1.93 -3.55 10.22
N GLY A 44 3.13 -3.91 9.73
CA GLY A 44 3.51 -5.30 9.46
C GLY A 44 3.39 -5.74 8.00
N LYS A 45 3.13 -4.83 7.05
CA LYS A 45 3.04 -5.14 5.62
C LYS A 45 4.29 -5.85 5.07
N THR A 46 5.48 -5.31 5.34
CA THR A 46 6.76 -5.94 4.97
C THR A 46 6.94 -7.29 5.64
N ALA A 47 6.52 -7.45 6.90
CA ALA A 47 6.59 -8.74 7.59
C ALA A 47 5.75 -9.82 6.91
N ILE A 48 4.58 -9.46 6.37
CA ILE A 48 3.73 -10.37 5.59
C ILE A 48 4.44 -10.83 4.30
N LEU A 49 5.01 -9.89 3.53
CA LEU A 49 5.76 -10.24 2.32
C LEU A 49 6.99 -11.09 2.64
N ASP A 50 7.73 -10.74 3.68
CA ASP A 50 8.91 -11.49 4.09
C ASP A 50 8.58 -12.91 4.58
N ALA A 51 7.45 -13.10 5.26
CA ALA A 51 6.98 -14.43 5.66
C ALA A 51 6.72 -15.31 4.42
N VAL A 52 6.03 -14.78 3.41
CA VAL A 52 5.81 -15.50 2.14
C VAL A 52 7.13 -15.82 1.45
N LYS A 53 8.04 -14.84 1.40
CA LYS A 53 9.38 -15.00 0.79
C LYS A 53 10.24 -16.04 1.50
N LEU A 54 10.18 -16.14 2.82
CA LEU A 54 10.91 -17.13 3.60
C LEU A 54 10.48 -18.56 3.23
N VAL A 55 9.21 -18.79 2.96
CA VAL A 55 8.67 -20.11 2.60
C VAL A 55 8.89 -20.42 1.12
N LEU A 56 8.49 -19.53 0.22
CA LEU A 56 8.46 -19.79 -1.23
C LEU A 56 9.83 -19.58 -1.91
N LYS A 57 10.72 -18.76 -1.29
CA LYS A 57 11.93 -18.24 -1.92
C LYS A 57 11.62 -17.38 -3.14
N THR A 58 12.65 -16.88 -3.81
CA THR A 58 12.50 -16.03 -4.99
C THR A 58 13.26 -16.60 -6.18
N HIS A 59 12.87 -16.21 -7.38
CA HIS A 59 13.64 -16.53 -8.59
C HIS A 59 14.99 -15.81 -8.66
N ALA A 60 15.15 -14.70 -7.94
CA ALA A 60 16.43 -14.01 -7.86
C ALA A 60 17.43 -14.80 -7.00
N TYR A 61 18.73 -14.69 -7.34
CA TYR A 61 19.79 -15.28 -6.53
C TYR A 61 20.00 -14.48 -5.23
N GLU A 62 19.08 -14.67 -4.28
CA GLU A 62 19.12 -14.06 -2.95
C GLU A 62 19.35 -15.12 -1.88
N TRP A 63 20.15 -14.75 -0.87
CA TRP A 63 20.33 -15.57 0.30
C TRP A 63 19.20 -15.30 1.30
N ILE A 64 18.12 -16.07 1.20
CA ILE A 64 16.94 -15.94 2.06
C ILE A 64 17.02 -16.96 3.18
N ARG A 65 17.16 -16.48 4.42
CA ARG A 65 17.20 -17.30 5.65
C ARG A 65 16.42 -16.62 6.76
N VAL A 66 16.00 -17.38 7.76
CA VAL A 66 15.44 -16.85 9.00
C VAL A 66 16.55 -16.23 9.83
N GLU A 67 16.32 -15.05 10.36
CA GLU A 67 17.22 -14.30 11.23
C GLU A 67 16.60 -14.12 12.61
N GLU A 68 17.39 -13.69 13.60
CA GLU A 68 16.91 -13.51 14.98
C GLU A 68 15.77 -12.51 15.08
N LYS A 69 15.80 -11.43 14.27
CA LYS A 69 14.73 -10.42 14.18
C LYS A 69 13.38 -10.96 13.70
N ASP A 70 13.35 -12.18 13.12
CA ASP A 70 12.12 -12.81 12.64
C ASP A 70 11.34 -13.50 13.75
N PHE A 71 11.97 -13.76 14.89
CA PHE A 71 11.29 -14.28 16.07
C PHE A 71 10.57 -13.15 16.82
N HIS A 72 9.37 -13.44 17.32
CA HIS A 72 8.71 -12.52 18.24
C HIS A 72 9.53 -12.39 19.52
N LYS A 73 9.51 -11.18 20.12
CA LYS A 73 10.31 -10.87 21.31
C LYS A 73 10.04 -11.88 22.44
N GLY A 74 11.10 -12.51 22.92
CA GLY A 74 11.01 -13.47 24.03
C GLY A 74 10.57 -14.88 23.63
N THR A 75 10.52 -15.22 22.32
CA THR A 75 10.13 -16.55 21.85
C THR A 75 11.31 -17.27 21.19
N ASP A 76 11.32 -18.59 21.32
CA ASP A 76 12.33 -19.48 20.72
C ASP A 76 11.79 -20.29 19.54
N LYS A 77 10.54 -20.09 19.18
CA LYS A 77 9.86 -20.82 18.13
C LYS A 77 8.97 -19.92 17.31
N LEU A 78 9.06 -20.02 15.99
CA LEU A 78 8.14 -19.38 15.04
C LEU A 78 7.60 -20.39 14.05
N ARG A 79 6.44 -20.11 13.47
CA ARG A 79 5.86 -20.91 12.40
C ARG A 79 5.17 -20.01 11.36
N ILE A 80 5.33 -20.38 10.10
CA ILE A 80 4.67 -19.78 8.95
C ILE A 80 3.97 -20.89 8.19
N GLU A 81 2.69 -20.73 7.90
CA GLU A 81 1.93 -21.61 7.03
C GLU A 81 1.39 -20.86 5.84
N LEU A 82 1.51 -21.45 4.67
CA LEU A 82 0.91 -20.99 3.43
C LEU A 82 -0.04 -22.05 2.88
N ILE A 83 -1.21 -21.63 2.40
CA ILE A 83 -2.14 -22.51 1.71
C ILE A 83 -2.29 -22.01 0.28
N LEU A 84 -1.89 -22.87 -0.65
CA LEU A 84 -2.10 -22.68 -2.08
C LEU A 84 -3.36 -23.43 -2.50
N ALA A 85 -4.19 -22.78 -3.29
CA ALA A 85 -5.48 -23.33 -3.73
C ALA A 85 -5.65 -23.21 -5.25
N GLU A 86 -6.69 -23.88 -5.75
CA GLU A 86 -7.06 -23.92 -7.17
C GLU A 86 -5.89 -24.32 -8.07
N LEU A 87 -5.25 -25.44 -7.71
CA LEU A 87 -4.22 -26.04 -8.53
C LEU A 87 -4.88 -26.70 -9.76
N GLU A 88 -4.46 -26.27 -10.94
CA GLU A 88 -4.84 -26.95 -12.18
C GLU A 88 -4.15 -28.34 -12.25
N PRO A 89 -4.69 -29.32 -12.99
CA PRO A 89 -4.11 -30.66 -13.06
C PRO A 89 -2.62 -30.68 -13.42
N GLU A 90 -2.19 -29.81 -14.33
CA GLU A 90 -0.79 -29.67 -14.73
C GLU A 90 0.11 -29.12 -13.62
N GLU A 91 -0.41 -28.30 -12.74
CA GLU A 91 0.28 -27.80 -11.56
C GLU A 91 0.27 -28.85 -10.44
N ALA A 92 -0.86 -29.52 -10.22
CA ALA A 92 -1.07 -30.49 -9.15
C ALA A 92 -0.17 -31.72 -9.29
N LYS A 93 0.14 -32.15 -10.52
CA LYS A 93 1.04 -33.31 -10.78
C LYS A 93 2.41 -33.16 -10.12
N ASN A 94 2.90 -31.93 -9.96
CA ASN A 94 4.20 -31.64 -9.37
C ASN A 94 4.21 -31.77 -7.85
N PHE A 95 3.04 -31.99 -7.22
CA PHE A 95 2.86 -31.99 -5.76
C PHE A 95 2.04 -33.17 -5.25
N ILE A 96 1.83 -34.21 -6.03
CA ILE A 96 0.91 -35.34 -5.74
C ILE A 96 1.13 -35.90 -4.31
N GLU A 97 2.38 -36.01 -3.85
CA GLU A 97 2.72 -36.60 -2.56
C GLU A 97 2.31 -35.71 -1.36
N TRP A 98 2.07 -34.43 -1.58
CA TRP A 98 1.81 -33.43 -0.52
C TRP A 98 0.42 -32.81 -0.60
N LEU A 99 -0.39 -33.14 -1.62
CA LEU A 99 -1.71 -32.55 -1.81
C LEU A 99 -2.67 -32.94 -0.69
N GLY A 100 -3.47 -31.97 -0.28
CA GLY A 100 -4.71 -32.18 0.42
C GLY A 100 -5.91 -31.93 -0.49
N TRP A 101 -7.09 -32.23 0.01
CA TRP A 101 -8.34 -32.06 -0.72
C TRP A 101 -9.32 -31.29 0.16
N GLU A 102 -9.99 -30.31 -0.42
CA GLU A 102 -11.02 -29.51 0.23
C GLU A 102 -12.36 -29.72 -0.48
N GLY A 103 -13.41 -30.01 0.29
CA GLY A 103 -14.74 -30.39 -0.22
C GLY A 103 -14.93 -31.89 -0.28
N ASP A 104 -16.15 -32.32 -0.63
CA ASP A 104 -16.56 -33.72 -0.65
C ASP A 104 -16.79 -34.26 -2.08
N GLY A 105 -16.43 -35.53 -2.28
CA GLY A 105 -16.69 -36.28 -3.50
C GLY A 105 -16.05 -35.70 -4.75
N GLU A 106 -16.79 -35.70 -5.87
CA GLU A 106 -16.28 -35.22 -7.18
C GLU A 106 -16.00 -33.71 -7.25
N GLN A 107 -16.43 -32.94 -6.24
CA GLN A 107 -16.17 -31.50 -6.15
C GLN A 107 -14.94 -31.16 -5.29
N ALA A 108 -14.26 -32.16 -4.75
CA ALA A 108 -13.04 -31.96 -3.99
C ALA A 108 -11.96 -31.29 -4.84
N LYS A 109 -11.39 -30.18 -4.32
CA LYS A 109 -10.35 -29.42 -5.01
C LYS A 109 -9.01 -29.63 -4.33
N PRO A 110 -7.94 -29.78 -5.11
CA PRO A 110 -6.60 -29.94 -4.53
C PRO A 110 -6.14 -28.63 -3.88
N ILE A 111 -5.52 -28.78 -2.72
CA ILE A 111 -4.84 -27.70 -1.99
C ILE A 111 -3.44 -28.16 -1.56
N LEU A 112 -2.53 -27.22 -1.44
CA LEU A 112 -1.17 -27.49 -0.97
C LEU A 112 -0.89 -26.61 0.26
N LYS A 113 -0.66 -27.27 1.41
CA LYS A 113 -0.24 -26.60 2.65
C LYS A 113 1.27 -26.69 2.80
N LEU A 114 1.92 -25.53 2.92
CA LEU A 114 3.36 -25.40 3.16
C LEU A 114 3.59 -24.93 4.59
N ILE A 115 4.61 -25.48 5.24
CA ILE A 115 4.94 -25.25 6.63
C ILE A 115 6.43 -24.93 6.76
N LEU A 116 6.74 -23.77 7.33
CA LEU A 116 8.08 -23.44 7.80
C LEU A 116 8.02 -23.24 9.32
N GLN A 117 8.58 -24.15 10.07
CA GLN A 117 8.73 -24.03 11.51
C GLN A 117 10.22 -23.96 11.86
N VAL A 118 10.58 -22.95 12.63
CA VAL A 118 11.97 -22.68 13.01
C VAL A 118 12.05 -22.54 14.52
N GLU A 119 13.08 -23.16 15.09
CA GLU A 119 13.36 -23.08 16.51
C GLU A 119 14.77 -22.53 16.72
N LYS A 120 15.00 -21.83 17.82
CA LYS A 120 16.32 -21.41 18.25
C LYS A 120 16.66 -21.99 19.64
N ASN A 121 17.90 -22.28 19.85
CA ASN A 121 18.43 -22.65 21.16
C ASN A 121 19.45 -21.59 21.58
N LYS A 122 19.06 -20.75 22.55
CA LYS A 122 19.76 -19.51 22.91
C LYS A 122 19.93 -18.63 21.68
N ASP A 123 21.14 -18.32 21.24
CA ASP A 123 21.46 -17.46 20.10
C ASP A 123 21.63 -18.23 18.77
N ARG A 124 21.46 -19.57 18.78
CA ARG A 124 21.62 -20.39 17.58
C ARG A 124 20.27 -20.77 16.99
N ILE A 125 20.00 -20.32 15.78
CA ILE A 125 18.87 -20.77 14.98
C ILE A 125 19.16 -22.16 14.46
N LEU A 126 18.23 -23.09 14.69
CA LEU A 126 18.39 -24.49 14.24
C LEU A 126 18.06 -24.57 12.74
N PRO A 127 18.75 -25.46 12.01
CA PRO A 127 18.41 -25.71 10.60
C PRO A 127 16.97 -26.15 10.45
N SER A 128 16.28 -25.57 9.49
CA SER A 128 14.88 -25.88 9.20
C SER A 128 14.63 -25.86 7.71
N ASP A 129 13.76 -26.74 7.26
CA ASP A 129 13.31 -26.84 5.88
C ASP A 129 11.83 -26.58 5.75
N VAL A 130 11.40 -26.07 4.58
CA VAL A 130 10.00 -25.99 4.23
C VAL A 130 9.47 -27.39 3.99
N LYS A 131 8.36 -27.71 4.64
CA LYS A 131 7.64 -28.97 4.52
C LYS A 131 6.27 -28.74 3.90
N ALA A 132 5.66 -29.78 3.36
CA ALA A 132 4.31 -29.74 2.83
C ALA A 132 3.48 -30.93 3.33
N GLY A 133 2.17 -30.75 3.41
CA GLY A 133 1.23 -31.78 3.87
C GLY A 133 0.13 -31.19 4.74
N MET A 134 -0.98 -31.91 4.84
CA MET A 134 -2.17 -31.43 5.56
C MET A 134 -2.07 -31.60 7.08
N ASP A 135 -1.18 -32.42 7.54
CA ASP A 135 -0.89 -32.58 8.97
C ASP A 135 -0.13 -31.37 9.55
N ASP A 136 0.17 -31.39 10.84
CA ASP A 136 0.86 -30.29 11.51
C ASP A 136 2.40 -30.37 11.39
N VAL A 137 2.95 -31.47 10.88
CA VAL A 137 4.39 -31.71 10.76
C VAL A 137 4.86 -31.53 9.31
N GLY A 138 4.13 -32.08 8.36
CA GLY A 138 4.44 -32.09 6.93
C GLY A 138 5.65 -32.96 6.57
N TYR A 139 5.86 -33.15 5.29
CA TYR A 139 6.96 -33.91 4.69
C TYR A 139 7.88 -32.98 3.90
N THR A 140 9.14 -33.29 3.80
CA THR A 140 10.13 -32.49 3.08
C THR A 140 9.81 -32.48 1.59
N LEU A 141 9.78 -31.28 1.00
CA LEU A 141 9.67 -31.10 -0.45
C LEU A 141 11.01 -31.42 -1.13
N ASP A 142 10.97 -32.04 -2.30
CA ASP A 142 12.14 -32.19 -3.14
C ASP A 142 12.56 -30.85 -3.80
N ALA A 143 13.70 -30.85 -4.49
CA ALA A 143 14.23 -29.64 -5.10
C ALA A 143 13.39 -29.17 -6.29
N GLU A 144 12.82 -30.08 -7.05
CA GLU A 144 11.99 -29.79 -8.23
C GLU A 144 10.67 -29.15 -7.81
N ALA A 145 9.95 -29.76 -6.84
CA ALA A 145 8.74 -29.18 -6.28
C ALA A 145 8.96 -27.77 -5.70
N ARG A 146 10.10 -27.54 -5.04
CA ARG A 146 10.45 -26.20 -4.54
C ARG A 146 10.65 -25.18 -5.65
N ASP A 147 11.20 -25.58 -6.80
CA ASP A 147 11.40 -24.68 -7.93
C ASP A 147 10.06 -24.20 -8.51
N TYR A 148 9.03 -25.04 -8.56
CA TYR A 148 7.68 -24.63 -8.99
C TYR A 148 6.99 -23.64 -8.03
N LEU A 149 7.46 -23.48 -6.81
CA LEU A 149 6.88 -22.59 -5.78
C LEU A 149 7.55 -21.22 -5.70
N LYS A 150 8.67 -21.01 -6.39
CA LYS A 150 9.39 -19.73 -6.34
C LYS A 150 8.52 -18.57 -6.81
N THR A 151 8.70 -17.44 -6.16
CA THR A 151 7.96 -16.20 -6.44
C THR A 151 8.86 -15.10 -6.98
N THR A 152 8.28 -14.14 -7.69
CA THR A 152 8.97 -12.89 -8.06
C THR A 152 8.77 -11.87 -6.95
N TYR A 153 9.87 -11.27 -6.48
CA TYR A 153 9.83 -10.23 -5.45
C TYR A 153 10.56 -8.97 -5.90
N LEU A 154 9.87 -7.84 -5.84
CA LEU A 154 10.37 -6.52 -6.17
C LEU A 154 10.47 -5.68 -4.90
N ARG A 155 11.70 -5.33 -4.50
CA ARG A 155 11.98 -4.51 -3.31
C ARG A 155 11.50 -3.06 -3.50
N ALA A 156 11.28 -2.34 -2.41
CA ALA A 156 10.96 -0.91 -2.41
C ALA A 156 12.06 -0.08 -3.08
N LEU A 157 13.29 -0.25 -2.63
CA LEU A 157 14.47 0.37 -3.24
C LEU A 157 15.07 -0.60 -4.25
N ARG A 158 14.69 -0.43 -5.51
CA ARG A 158 15.16 -1.25 -6.63
C ARG A 158 16.40 -0.61 -7.21
N ASP A 159 17.47 -1.38 -7.28
CA ASP A 159 18.67 -0.99 -8.06
C ASP A 159 18.48 -1.41 -9.52
N ALA A 160 17.42 -0.86 -10.15
CA ALA A 160 17.03 -1.17 -11.51
C ALA A 160 18.14 -0.86 -12.51
N ASP A 161 18.94 0.18 -12.24
CA ASP A 161 20.07 0.53 -13.08
C ASP A 161 21.09 -0.61 -13.10
N SER A 162 21.52 -1.07 -11.93
CA SER A 162 22.50 -2.15 -11.86
C SER A 162 21.97 -3.51 -12.34
N GLU A 163 20.67 -3.76 -12.27
CA GLU A 163 20.08 -5.05 -12.65
C GLU A 163 19.77 -5.18 -14.15
N LEU A 164 19.68 -4.06 -14.87
CA LEU A 164 19.42 -4.03 -16.31
C LEU A 164 20.68 -3.85 -17.18
N ILE A 165 21.82 -3.56 -16.56
CA ILE A 165 23.10 -3.42 -17.27
C ILE A 165 23.83 -4.75 -17.43
N ALA A 166 24.80 -4.76 -18.36
CA ALA A 166 25.68 -5.89 -18.62
C ALA A 166 26.57 -6.16 -17.41
N LYS A 167 26.25 -7.16 -16.60
CA LYS A 167 27.08 -7.64 -15.49
C LYS A 167 26.86 -9.14 -15.23
N LYS A 168 27.82 -9.76 -14.55
CA LYS A 168 27.72 -11.17 -14.12
C LYS A 168 26.50 -11.35 -13.23
N ASN A 169 25.67 -12.33 -13.56
CA ASN A 169 24.44 -12.65 -12.85
C ASN A 169 23.46 -11.44 -12.71
N SER A 170 23.41 -10.54 -13.69
CA SER A 170 22.37 -9.51 -13.72
C SER A 170 20.98 -10.15 -13.78
N ARG A 171 19.98 -9.48 -13.22
CA ARG A 171 18.61 -10.01 -13.23
C ARG A 171 18.08 -10.20 -14.65
N LEU A 172 18.42 -9.29 -15.55
CA LEU A 172 18.11 -9.43 -16.97
C LEU A 172 18.68 -10.73 -17.56
N SER A 173 19.95 -11.03 -17.29
CA SER A 173 20.60 -12.24 -17.82
C SER A 173 19.95 -13.52 -17.28
N GLN A 174 19.51 -13.54 -16.01
CA GLN A 174 18.81 -14.66 -15.40
C GLN A 174 17.46 -14.91 -16.10
N ILE A 175 16.65 -13.84 -16.30
CA ILE A 175 15.34 -13.93 -16.97
C ILE A 175 15.50 -14.41 -18.41
N LEU A 176 16.46 -13.84 -19.15
CA LEU A 176 16.71 -14.27 -20.54
C LEU A 176 17.16 -15.73 -20.61
N LYS A 177 18.02 -16.20 -19.70
CA LYS A 177 18.49 -17.58 -19.66
C LYS A 177 17.33 -18.57 -19.45
N GLU A 178 16.36 -18.21 -18.65
CA GLU A 178 15.21 -19.06 -18.39
C GLU A 178 14.14 -19.04 -19.51
N HIS A 179 14.22 -18.07 -20.41
CA HIS A 179 13.28 -17.95 -21.52
C HIS A 179 13.55 -19.02 -22.60
N ASP A 180 12.49 -19.62 -23.14
CA ASP A 180 12.58 -20.76 -24.08
C ASP A 180 13.40 -20.46 -25.35
N LEU A 181 13.49 -19.20 -25.77
CA LEU A 181 14.31 -18.77 -26.89
C LEU A 181 15.81 -18.99 -26.65
N PHE A 182 16.27 -19.00 -25.40
CA PHE A 182 17.69 -19.10 -25.03
C PHE A 182 18.04 -20.46 -24.43
N LYS A 183 17.06 -21.38 -24.31
CA LYS A 183 17.34 -22.75 -23.89
C LYS A 183 18.09 -23.48 -25.00
N GLU A 184 19.14 -24.19 -24.62
CA GLU A 184 19.85 -25.08 -25.54
C GLU A 184 18.93 -26.22 -25.96
N LYS A 185 18.84 -26.42 -27.29
CA LYS A 185 18.12 -27.58 -27.87
C LYS A 185 19.19 -28.59 -28.29
N ASP A 186 18.96 -29.85 -27.97
CA ASP A 186 19.89 -30.93 -28.25
C ASP A 186 20.42 -30.88 -29.68
N GLY A 187 21.74 -30.73 -29.81
CA GLY A 187 22.46 -30.72 -31.10
C GLY A 187 22.38 -29.43 -31.91
N ILE A 188 21.69 -28.36 -31.43
CA ILE A 188 21.57 -27.08 -32.16
C ILE A 188 22.30 -25.99 -31.38
N VAL A 189 23.37 -25.46 -32.00
CA VAL A 189 24.10 -24.32 -31.44
C VAL A 189 23.25 -23.05 -31.56
N HIS A 190 23.03 -22.35 -30.45
CA HIS A 190 22.27 -21.10 -30.46
C HIS A 190 22.93 -20.05 -31.36
N PRO A 191 22.19 -19.25 -32.14
CA PRO A 191 22.77 -18.25 -33.08
C PRO A 191 23.72 -17.27 -32.39
N PHE A 192 23.44 -16.86 -31.14
CA PHE A 192 24.34 -15.97 -30.36
C PHE A 192 25.68 -16.65 -30.09
N VAL A 193 25.70 -17.92 -29.73
CA VAL A 193 26.92 -18.70 -29.51
C VAL A 193 27.72 -18.80 -30.83
N ALA A 194 27.04 -19.07 -31.96
CA ALA A 194 27.68 -19.13 -33.29
C ALA A 194 28.32 -17.79 -33.65
N ASN A 195 27.63 -16.67 -33.45
CA ASN A 195 28.14 -15.34 -33.70
C ASN A 195 29.37 -15.00 -32.84
N PHE A 196 29.33 -15.34 -31.54
CA PHE A 196 30.47 -15.14 -30.63
C PHE A 196 31.68 -15.99 -31.02
N LYS A 197 31.47 -17.24 -31.45
CA LYS A 197 32.54 -18.10 -31.99
C LYS A 197 33.19 -17.47 -33.22
N ASN A 198 32.38 -16.94 -34.13
CA ASN A 198 32.89 -16.24 -35.31
C ASN A 198 33.67 -14.96 -34.92
N ALA A 199 33.13 -14.14 -34.01
CA ALA A 199 33.84 -12.96 -33.51
C ALA A 199 35.15 -13.32 -32.80
N ASN A 200 35.18 -14.37 -31.99
CA ASN A 200 36.41 -14.89 -31.38
C ASN A 200 37.44 -15.30 -32.43
N LYS A 201 37.01 -15.97 -33.49
CA LYS A 201 37.89 -16.36 -34.61
C LYS A 201 38.47 -15.13 -35.31
N GLU A 202 37.65 -14.15 -35.62
CA GLU A 202 38.07 -12.90 -36.25
C GLU A 202 39.07 -12.12 -35.38
N ILE A 203 38.83 -11.99 -34.08
CA ILE A 203 39.73 -11.34 -33.13
C ILE A 203 41.05 -12.08 -33.03
N LYS A 204 41.00 -13.42 -32.92
CA LYS A 204 42.23 -14.25 -32.90
C LYS A 204 43.04 -14.09 -34.20
N GLU A 205 42.37 -14.09 -35.35
CA GLU A 205 43.00 -13.83 -36.64
C GLU A 205 43.56 -12.42 -36.69
N TRP A 206 42.86 -11.41 -36.19
CA TRP A 206 43.30 -10.02 -36.16
C TRP A 206 44.62 -9.84 -35.35
N PHE A 207 44.75 -10.48 -34.19
CA PHE A 207 45.98 -10.46 -33.40
C PHE A 207 47.11 -11.29 -34.02
N ASN A 208 46.81 -12.27 -34.86
CA ASN A 208 47.79 -13.12 -35.50
C ASN A 208 48.20 -12.65 -36.90
N LYS A 209 47.40 -11.81 -37.58
CA LYS A 209 47.72 -11.27 -38.91
C LYS A 209 48.89 -10.29 -38.82
N SER A 210 49.94 -10.57 -39.56
CA SER A 210 51.05 -9.64 -39.83
C SER A 210 50.63 -8.73 -40.99
N GLU A 211 50.07 -7.57 -40.70
CA GLU A 211 49.97 -6.48 -41.67
C GLU A 211 51.26 -5.65 -41.56
N GLU A 212 51.98 -5.51 -42.64
CA GLU A 212 53.05 -4.52 -42.76
C GLU A 212 52.41 -3.15 -42.95
N ASN A 213 52.71 -2.19 -42.06
CA ASN A 213 52.36 -0.79 -42.32
C ASN A 213 53.13 -0.31 -43.54
N GLU A 214 52.64 0.74 -44.26
CA GLU A 214 53.29 1.42 -45.42
C GLU A 214 54.71 1.91 -45.10
N GLY A 215 55.55 1.15 -44.57
CA GLY A 215 56.95 1.44 -44.19
C GLY A 215 57.69 0.22 -43.65
N GLY A 216 57.18 -0.99 -43.86
CA GLY A 216 57.90 -2.24 -43.53
C GLY A 216 58.06 -2.53 -42.02
N LYS A 217 57.36 -1.76 -41.14
CA LYS A 217 57.36 -2.03 -39.68
C LYS A 217 56.18 -2.95 -39.29
N PRO A 218 56.41 -3.94 -38.39
CA PRO A 218 55.34 -4.80 -37.92
C PRO A 218 54.23 -3.97 -37.28
N SER A 219 52.96 -4.35 -37.51
CA SER A 219 51.82 -3.63 -36.94
C SER A 219 51.87 -3.67 -35.40
N ASN A 220 51.37 -2.60 -34.74
CA ASN A 220 51.31 -2.53 -33.27
C ASN A 220 50.58 -3.73 -32.66
N LYS A 221 49.72 -4.40 -33.41
CA LYS A 221 48.94 -5.59 -33.04
C LYS A 221 49.84 -6.80 -32.74
N LYS A 222 50.79 -7.06 -33.65
CA LYS A 222 51.75 -8.15 -33.50
C LYS A 222 52.75 -7.84 -32.39
N GLN A 223 53.13 -6.56 -32.26
CA GLN A 223 54.03 -6.14 -31.19
C GLN A 223 53.48 -6.45 -29.80
N ILE A 224 52.18 -6.26 -29.53
CA ILE A 224 51.58 -6.56 -28.22
C ILE A 224 51.69 -8.05 -27.91
N LYS A 225 51.32 -8.89 -28.85
CA LYS A 225 51.40 -10.37 -28.65
C LYS A 225 52.84 -10.82 -28.51
N ASP A 226 53.78 -10.34 -29.35
CA ASP A 226 55.17 -10.68 -29.30
C ASP A 226 55.85 -10.27 -27.99
N VAL A 227 55.45 -9.11 -27.42
CA VAL A 227 55.91 -8.69 -26.09
C VAL A 227 55.39 -9.63 -25.00
N ILE A 228 54.09 -9.99 -25.02
CA ILE A 228 53.53 -10.95 -24.06
C ILE A 228 54.24 -12.30 -24.20
N ASP A 229 54.40 -12.79 -25.42
CA ASP A 229 55.05 -14.10 -25.68
C ASP A 229 56.54 -14.08 -25.27
N SER A 230 57.25 -12.93 -25.43
CA SER A 230 58.63 -12.80 -24.94
C SER A 230 58.73 -12.87 -23.42
N PHE A 231 57.78 -12.27 -22.69
CA PHE A 231 57.72 -12.41 -21.24
C PHE A 231 57.34 -13.83 -20.81
N LEU A 232 56.41 -14.50 -21.52
CA LEU A 232 56.05 -15.90 -21.25
C LEU A 232 57.26 -16.82 -21.43
N SER A 233 58.07 -16.60 -22.51
CA SER A 233 59.30 -17.34 -22.73
C SER A 233 60.33 -17.13 -21.62
N ALA A 234 60.44 -15.87 -21.13
CA ALA A 234 61.37 -15.53 -20.06
C ALA A 234 60.95 -16.07 -18.68
N PHE A 235 59.67 -16.12 -18.41
CA PHE A 235 59.13 -16.48 -17.07
C PHE A 235 58.79 -17.95 -16.94
N ILE A 236 58.37 -18.62 -18.02
CA ILE A 236 57.85 -19.99 -17.96
C ILE A 236 58.65 -20.90 -18.90
N SER A 237 58.51 -20.77 -20.23
CA SER A 237 59.20 -21.56 -21.25
C SER A 237 58.83 -21.08 -22.66
N ASP A 238 59.73 -21.25 -23.61
CA ASP A 238 59.51 -20.96 -25.04
C ASP A 238 58.39 -21.76 -25.71
N GLN A 239 57.94 -22.83 -25.05
CA GLN A 239 56.85 -23.68 -25.55
C GLN A 239 55.47 -23.02 -25.46
N TYR A 240 55.33 -21.98 -24.64
CA TYR A 240 54.02 -21.33 -24.39
C TYR A 240 53.85 -20.06 -25.26
N LYS A 241 52.65 -19.94 -25.84
CA LYS A 241 52.26 -18.77 -26.60
C LYS A 241 50.97 -18.22 -26.06
N SER A 242 50.85 -16.89 -26.01
CA SER A 242 49.63 -16.23 -25.57
C SER A 242 48.47 -16.46 -26.55
N ASN A 243 47.30 -16.65 -26.01
CA ASN A 243 46.06 -16.79 -26.76
C ASN A 243 45.07 -15.70 -26.31
N ILE A 244 44.73 -14.83 -27.24
CA ILE A 244 43.80 -13.71 -26.98
C ILE A 244 42.45 -14.08 -27.57
N THR A 245 41.45 -14.16 -26.71
CA THR A 245 40.05 -14.47 -27.07
C THR A 245 39.10 -13.56 -26.31
N LEU A 246 37.86 -13.40 -26.81
CA LEU A 246 36.76 -12.89 -26.00
C LEU A 246 36.46 -13.88 -24.85
N SER A 247 35.66 -13.46 -23.92
CA SER A 247 35.23 -14.35 -22.83
C SER A 247 34.53 -15.61 -23.35
N ASP A 248 34.22 -16.52 -22.41
CA ASP A 248 33.57 -17.80 -22.68
C ASP A 248 32.45 -17.74 -23.70
N GLU A 249 32.38 -18.76 -24.57
CA GLU A 249 31.41 -18.90 -25.64
C GLU A 249 30.09 -19.51 -25.20
N GLU A 250 29.89 -19.70 -23.88
CA GLU A 250 28.65 -20.21 -23.33
C GLU A 250 27.53 -19.17 -23.41
N ILE A 251 26.31 -19.62 -23.69
CA ILE A 251 25.13 -18.75 -23.79
C ILE A 251 24.95 -17.89 -22.54
N LYS A 252 25.20 -18.44 -21.34
CA LYS A 252 25.14 -17.71 -20.08
C LYS A 252 26.06 -16.48 -20.08
N SER A 253 27.31 -16.65 -20.44
CA SER A 253 28.33 -15.58 -20.47
C SER A 253 27.98 -14.51 -21.50
N ILE A 254 27.31 -14.88 -22.60
CA ILE A 254 26.82 -13.96 -23.62
C ILE A 254 25.65 -13.13 -23.09
N LEU A 255 24.68 -13.75 -22.45
CA LEU A 255 23.53 -13.07 -21.86
C LEU A 255 23.91 -12.10 -20.74
N GLU A 256 24.97 -12.38 -19.99
CA GLU A 256 25.52 -11.48 -18.97
C GLU A 256 26.14 -10.19 -19.54
N LYS A 257 26.34 -10.12 -20.86
CA LYS A 257 26.82 -8.92 -21.56
C LYS A 257 25.72 -8.10 -22.19
N ILE A 258 24.47 -8.52 -22.07
CA ILE A 258 23.32 -7.79 -22.59
C ILE A 258 22.86 -6.75 -21.57
N SER A 259 22.61 -5.53 -22.03
CA SER A 259 21.97 -4.46 -21.29
C SER A 259 20.65 -4.10 -21.96
N LEU A 260 19.69 -3.62 -21.18
CA LEU A 260 18.39 -3.17 -21.67
C LEU A 260 18.25 -1.66 -21.43
N GLY A 261 17.87 -0.94 -22.47
CA GLY A 261 17.59 0.49 -22.44
C GLY A 261 16.35 0.83 -23.25
N ILE A 262 16.06 2.10 -23.42
CA ILE A 262 14.97 2.62 -24.25
C ILE A 262 15.59 3.37 -25.43
N ASP A 263 15.21 3.02 -26.66
CA ASP A 263 15.70 3.67 -27.87
C ASP A 263 15.48 5.19 -27.83
N GLY A 264 16.52 5.94 -28.22
CA GLY A 264 16.47 7.38 -28.22
C GLY A 264 16.59 8.08 -26.88
N MET A 265 16.75 7.33 -25.78
CA MET A 265 16.92 7.88 -24.43
C MET A 265 18.28 7.46 -23.84
N SER A 266 19.11 8.45 -23.53
CA SER A 266 20.33 8.27 -22.72
C SER A 266 20.07 8.76 -21.30
N ASN A 267 20.66 8.13 -20.29
CA ASN A 267 20.55 8.52 -18.89
C ASN A 267 19.11 8.50 -18.37
N LEU A 268 18.47 7.33 -18.34
CA LEU A 268 17.12 7.14 -17.85
C LEU A 268 17.01 7.50 -16.36
N GLY A 269 16.00 8.29 -16.00
CA GLY A 269 15.70 8.55 -14.59
C GLY A 269 15.20 7.30 -13.87
N LEU A 270 15.41 7.21 -12.54
CA LEU A 270 15.07 6.05 -11.70
C LEU A 270 13.63 5.56 -11.88
N GLY A 271 12.66 6.46 -12.01
CA GLY A 271 11.26 6.09 -12.23
C GLY A 271 11.01 5.37 -13.56
N THR A 272 11.77 5.70 -14.61
CA THR A 272 11.68 5.02 -15.90
C THR A 272 12.38 3.67 -15.87
N LEU A 273 13.55 3.60 -15.23
CA LEU A 273 14.29 2.35 -15.01
C LEU A 273 13.46 1.36 -14.17
N ASN A 274 12.79 1.82 -13.10
CA ASN A 274 11.92 0.97 -12.30
C ASN A 274 10.76 0.39 -13.11
N ARG A 275 10.13 1.18 -13.98
CA ARG A 275 9.07 0.66 -14.88
C ARG A 275 9.60 -0.35 -15.88
N LEU A 276 10.79 -0.09 -16.45
CA LEU A 276 11.45 -1.02 -17.37
C LEU A 276 11.78 -2.33 -16.66
N PHE A 277 12.32 -2.26 -15.44
CA PHE A 277 12.61 -3.42 -14.61
C PHE A 277 11.37 -4.24 -14.29
N MET A 278 10.26 -3.58 -13.87
CA MET A 278 8.98 -4.25 -13.65
C MET A 278 8.46 -4.94 -14.91
N ALA A 279 8.59 -4.31 -16.08
CA ALA A 279 8.17 -4.92 -17.35
C ALA A 279 8.98 -6.20 -17.66
N VAL A 280 10.26 -6.22 -17.36
CA VAL A 280 11.13 -7.41 -17.53
C VAL A 280 10.72 -8.53 -16.55
N GLU A 281 10.43 -8.20 -15.30
CA GLU A 281 9.94 -9.19 -14.33
C GLU A 281 8.58 -9.77 -14.72
N LEU A 282 7.67 -8.95 -15.25
CA LEU A 282 6.39 -9.43 -15.77
C LEU A 282 6.56 -10.34 -16.98
N LEU A 283 7.56 -10.10 -17.84
CA LEU A 283 7.89 -11.00 -18.94
C LEU A 283 8.25 -12.40 -18.42
N HIS A 284 9.00 -12.49 -17.32
CA HIS A 284 9.36 -13.76 -16.69
C HIS A 284 8.10 -14.54 -16.23
N LEU A 285 7.11 -13.84 -15.66
CA LEU A 285 5.87 -14.44 -15.18
C LEU A 285 4.89 -14.85 -16.30
N LYS A 286 5.04 -14.26 -17.50
CA LYS A 286 4.20 -14.56 -18.67
C LYS A 286 4.63 -15.81 -19.45
N LYS A 287 5.80 -16.36 -19.17
CA LYS A 287 6.22 -17.60 -19.86
C LYS A 287 5.25 -18.75 -19.54
N GLN A 288 5.14 -19.71 -20.45
CA GLN A 288 4.44 -20.96 -20.17
C GLN A 288 5.20 -21.74 -19.10
N TRP A 289 4.61 -21.82 -17.93
CA TRP A 289 5.21 -22.38 -16.73
C TRP A 289 4.14 -22.99 -15.85
N ASP A 290 4.37 -24.21 -15.41
CA ASP A 290 3.44 -24.98 -14.58
C ASP A 290 3.62 -24.70 -13.08
N GLY A 291 4.28 -23.62 -12.71
CA GLY A 291 4.54 -23.21 -11.34
C GLY A 291 3.72 -22.01 -10.89
N LEU A 292 3.94 -21.60 -9.66
CA LEU A 292 3.25 -20.47 -9.03
C LEU A 292 3.58 -19.14 -9.74
N LYS A 293 2.54 -18.45 -10.19
CA LYS A 293 2.65 -17.11 -10.80
C LYS A 293 2.29 -16.03 -9.77
N LEU A 294 3.16 -15.85 -8.79
CA LEU A 294 3.02 -14.84 -7.73
C LEU A 294 4.10 -13.77 -7.87
N CYS A 295 3.66 -12.51 -7.90
CA CYS A 295 4.53 -11.34 -7.86
C CYS A 295 4.24 -10.52 -6.60
N MET A 296 5.24 -10.35 -5.77
CA MET A 296 5.19 -9.48 -4.60
C MET A 296 5.95 -8.19 -4.88
N ILE A 297 5.33 -7.04 -4.61
CA ILE A 297 5.93 -5.73 -4.85
C ILE A 297 5.86 -4.90 -3.58
N GLU A 298 7.01 -4.52 -3.05
CA GLU A 298 7.10 -3.65 -1.90
C GLU A 298 7.15 -2.20 -2.34
N GLU A 299 6.33 -1.35 -1.69
CA GLU A 299 6.25 0.08 -1.95
C GLU A 299 6.22 0.41 -3.45
N LEU A 300 5.12 0.04 -4.11
CA LEU A 300 4.98 0.23 -5.56
C LEU A 300 5.26 1.67 -6.01
N GLU A 301 4.94 2.64 -5.15
CA GLU A 301 5.15 4.09 -5.36
C GLU A 301 6.60 4.53 -5.39
N ALA A 302 7.55 3.72 -4.91
CA ALA A 302 8.95 4.13 -4.81
C ALA A 302 9.51 4.62 -6.15
N HIS A 303 10.01 5.86 -6.16
CA HIS A 303 10.54 6.56 -7.34
C HIS A 303 9.56 6.75 -8.51
N LEU A 304 8.24 6.56 -8.28
CA LEU A 304 7.22 6.79 -9.31
C LEU A 304 6.42 8.06 -9.03
N HIS A 305 6.33 8.93 -10.03
CA HIS A 305 5.40 10.05 -9.98
C HIS A 305 3.94 9.55 -9.87
N PRO A 306 3.01 10.24 -9.16
CA PRO A 306 1.63 9.79 -8.97
C PRO A 306 0.92 9.29 -10.24
N GLN A 307 1.05 9.99 -11.36
CA GLN A 307 0.47 9.55 -12.63
C GLN A 307 1.09 8.24 -13.17
N ALA A 308 2.38 8.00 -12.91
CA ALA A 308 3.02 6.75 -13.28
C ALA A 308 2.55 5.59 -12.38
N GLN A 309 2.33 5.84 -11.08
CA GLN A 309 1.74 4.87 -10.16
C GLN A 309 0.39 4.38 -10.68
N MET A 310 -0.48 5.30 -11.16
CA MET A 310 -1.79 4.98 -11.73
C MET A 310 -1.71 4.05 -12.93
N LYS A 311 -0.80 4.35 -13.87
CA LYS A 311 -0.61 3.52 -15.07
C LYS A 311 -0.09 2.12 -14.73
N VAL A 312 0.80 2.02 -13.73
CA VAL A 312 1.33 0.73 -13.29
C VAL A 312 0.23 -0.11 -12.65
N ILE A 313 -0.56 0.46 -11.70
CA ILE A 313 -1.63 -0.29 -11.05
C ILE A 313 -2.69 -0.77 -12.06
N GLU A 314 -3.06 0.07 -13.03
CA GLU A 314 -3.98 -0.30 -14.10
C GLU A 314 -3.44 -1.46 -14.96
N ALA A 315 -2.14 -1.42 -15.29
CA ALA A 315 -1.51 -2.52 -16.01
C ALA A 315 -1.52 -3.83 -15.20
N LEU A 316 -1.26 -3.77 -13.89
CA LEU A 316 -1.28 -4.95 -13.01
C LEU A 316 -2.70 -5.51 -12.83
N GLN A 317 -3.73 -4.67 -12.71
CA GLN A 317 -5.13 -5.09 -12.64
C GLN A 317 -5.60 -5.83 -13.90
N ASN A 318 -5.03 -5.50 -15.06
CA ASN A 318 -5.36 -6.16 -16.32
C ASN A 318 -4.68 -7.52 -16.50
N GLU A 319 -3.69 -7.89 -15.67
CA GLU A 319 -2.99 -9.17 -15.73
C GLU A 319 -3.72 -10.25 -14.95
N LYS A 320 -4.60 -11.01 -15.65
CA LYS A 320 -5.50 -11.98 -15.02
C LYS A 320 -4.84 -13.28 -14.55
N ASN A 321 -3.67 -13.63 -15.10
CA ASN A 321 -3.01 -14.92 -14.89
C ASN A 321 -1.90 -14.88 -13.84
N VAL A 322 -1.69 -13.74 -13.20
CA VAL A 322 -0.67 -13.52 -12.17
C VAL A 322 -1.36 -13.02 -10.91
N GLN A 323 -1.00 -13.60 -9.77
CA GLN A 323 -1.38 -13.06 -8.48
C GLN A 323 -0.37 -11.99 -8.06
N PHE A 324 -0.87 -10.83 -7.63
CA PHE A 324 -0.06 -9.75 -7.09
C PHE A 324 -0.37 -9.54 -5.62
N ILE A 325 0.68 -9.37 -4.82
CA ILE A 325 0.59 -8.90 -3.43
C ILE A 325 1.48 -7.67 -3.33
N LEU A 326 0.86 -6.50 -3.18
CA LEU A 326 1.55 -5.21 -3.14
C LEU A 326 1.49 -4.62 -1.75
N THR A 327 2.52 -3.86 -1.37
CA THR A 327 2.43 -2.93 -0.25
C THR A 327 2.49 -1.50 -0.75
N THR A 328 1.74 -0.61 -0.12
CA THR A 328 1.77 0.81 -0.44
C THR A 328 1.44 1.68 0.77
N HIS A 329 2.04 2.87 0.79
CA HIS A 329 1.70 3.99 1.66
C HIS A 329 1.08 5.17 0.88
N SER A 330 0.79 4.97 -0.42
CA SER A 330 0.30 6.01 -1.30
C SER A 330 -1.23 6.09 -1.31
N PRO A 331 -1.85 7.18 -0.82
CA PRO A 331 -3.28 7.43 -1.00
C PRO A 331 -3.68 7.47 -2.48
N ASN A 332 -2.76 7.87 -3.37
CA ASN A 332 -3.00 7.84 -4.81
C ASN A 332 -3.27 6.42 -5.32
N LEU A 333 -2.48 5.45 -4.88
CA LEU A 333 -2.69 4.04 -5.24
C LEU A 333 -3.96 3.49 -4.60
N ALA A 334 -4.16 3.71 -3.30
CA ALA A 334 -5.35 3.26 -2.59
C ALA A 334 -6.65 3.75 -3.22
N SER A 335 -6.67 4.99 -3.77
CA SER A 335 -7.84 5.58 -4.44
C SER A 335 -8.18 4.94 -5.80
N LYS A 336 -7.29 4.15 -6.40
CA LYS A 336 -7.47 3.53 -7.73
C LYS A 336 -7.67 2.03 -7.69
N VAL A 337 -7.35 1.44 -6.56
CA VAL A 337 -7.57 0.02 -6.31
C VAL A 337 -9.01 -0.19 -5.89
N LYS A 338 -9.64 -1.25 -6.37
CA LYS A 338 -10.98 -1.62 -5.92
C LYS A 338 -10.96 -1.93 -4.43
N LEU A 339 -11.98 -1.50 -3.72
CA LEU A 339 -12.05 -1.66 -2.28
C LEU A 339 -11.88 -3.13 -1.84
N ASN A 340 -12.46 -4.04 -2.60
CA ASN A 340 -12.35 -5.47 -2.36
C ASN A 340 -10.97 -6.09 -2.66
N GLU A 341 -10.03 -5.34 -3.23
CA GLU A 341 -8.62 -5.71 -3.43
C GLU A 341 -7.72 -5.16 -2.31
N LEU A 342 -8.28 -4.31 -1.44
CA LEU A 342 -7.57 -3.70 -0.33
C LEU A 342 -7.59 -4.59 0.92
N ILE A 343 -6.46 -4.65 1.59
CA ILE A 343 -6.26 -5.35 2.85
C ILE A 343 -5.65 -4.35 3.83
N LEU A 344 -6.42 -3.92 4.82
CA LEU A 344 -6.01 -2.95 5.82
C LEU A 344 -5.19 -3.63 6.92
N CYS A 345 -3.95 -3.19 7.11
CA CYS A 345 -3.07 -3.60 8.19
C CYS A 345 -3.12 -2.55 9.31
N ASN A 346 -3.61 -2.92 10.47
CA ASN A 346 -3.70 -2.04 11.63
C ASN A 346 -3.31 -2.78 12.92
N GLY A 347 -2.36 -2.24 13.66
CA GLY A 347 -1.84 -2.88 14.86
C GLY A 347 -1.24 -4.26 14.56
N ASN A 348 -1.75 -5.28 15.23
CA ASN A 348 -1.37 -6.68 15.03
C ASN A 348 -2.38 -7.46 14.18
N TYR A 349 -3.32 -6.79 13.57
CA TYR A 349 -4.41 -7.38 12.81
C TYR A 349 -4.40 -6.94 11.36
N VAL A 350 -5.03 -7.78 10.54
CA VAL A 350 -5.22 -7.53 9.12
C VAL A 350 -6.70 -7.72 8.78
N TYR A 351 -7.25 -6.78 8.04
CA TYR A 351 -8.68 -6.74 7.73
C TYR A 351 -8.87 -6.67 6.22
N SER A 352 -9.46 -7.71 5.63
CA SER A 352 -9.93 -7.65 4.24
C SER A 352 -11.10 -6.67 4.14
N LEU A 353 -11.11 -5.82 3.12
CA LEU A 353 -12.24 -4.94 2.82
C LEU A 353 -13.23 -5.58 1.82
N ASP A 354 -13.08 -6.87 1.55
CA ASP A 354 -13.98 -7.70 0.73
C ASP A 354 -14.99 -8.49 1.55
N LYS A 355 -14.53 -9.09 2.67
CA LYS A 355 -15.30 -10.01 3.50
C LYS A 355 -15.41 -9.52 4.92
N ASN A 356 -16.50 -9.90 5.59
CA ASN A 356 -16.74 -9.60 6.99
C ASN A 356 -16.69 -8.09 7.30
N THR A 357 -17.16 -7.27 6.36
CA THR A 357 -17.22 -5.81 6.47
C THR A 357 -18.66 -5.34 6.56
N GLY A 358 -18.90 -4.22 7.24
CA GLY A 358 -20.18 -3.52 7.22
C GLY A 358 -20.51 -2.85 5.88
N ILE A 359 -19.69 -3.07 4.83
CA ILE A 359 -19.82 -2.45 3.52
C ILE A 359 -20.74 -3.29 2.62
N GLY A 360 -21.88 -2.74 2.22
CA GLY A 360 -22.80 -3.37 1.28
C GLY A 360 -22.46 -3.07 -0.18
N GLU A 361 -23.20 -3.68 -1.12
CA GLU A 361 -23.00 -3.44 -2.55
C GLU A 361 -23.19 -1.97 -2.97
N GLU A 362 -24.12 -1.26 -2.34
CA GLU A 362 -24.35 0.16 -2.59
C GLU A 362 -23.17 1.01 -2.11
N ASP A 363 -22.60 0.65 -0.95
CA ASP A 363 -21.42 1.32 -0.40
C ASP A 363 -20.21 1.12 -1.32
N HIS A 364 -19.99 -0.10 -1.84
CA HIS A 364 -18.92 -0.38 -2.81
C HIS A 364 -19.04 0.50 -4.05
N LYS A 365 -20.23 0.56 -4.67
CA LYS A 365 -20.48 1.40 -5.85
C LYS A 365 -20.25 2.87 -5.56
N TYR A 366 -20.69 3.35 -4.39
CA TYR A 366 -20.50 4.74 -3.99
C TYR A 366 -19.01 5.04 -3.78
N LEU A 367 -18.30 4.22 -3.01
CA LEU A 367 -16.90 4.43 -2.68
C LEU A 367 -16.00 4.32 -3.91
N GLU A 368 -16.28 3.45 -4.89
CA GLU A 368 -15.54 3.39 -6.16
C GLU A 368 -15.55 4.72 -6.92
N HIS A 369 -16.61 5.52 -6.80
CA HIS A 369 -16.72 6.82 -7.46
C HIS A 369 -16.17 7.97 -6.63
N PHE A 370 -16.32 7.92 -5.32
CA PHE A 370 -16.08 9.06 -4.43
C PHE A 370 -14.86 8.93 -3.51
N LEU A 371 -14.24 7.75 -3.44
CA LEU A 371 -12.99 7.55 -2.71
C LEU A 371 -11.81 8.09 -3.53
N ASP A 372 -11.65 9.40 -3.52
CA ASP A 372 -10.52 10.08 -4.16
C ASP A 372 -9.26 10.07 -3.27
N VAL A 373 -8.18 10.66 -3.79
CA VAL A 373 -6.88 10.72 -3.11
C VAL A 373 -6.97 11.37 -1.73
N THR A 374 -7.77 12.44 -1.59
CA THR A 374 -7.91 13.17 -0.33
C THR A 374 -8.63 12.35 0.72
N LYS A 375 -9.67 11.64 0.33
CA LYS A 375 -10.45 10.77 1.21
C LYS A 375 -9.71 9.47 1.54
N SER A 376 -8.87 8.97 0.63
CA SER A 376 -8.06 7.76 0.84
C SER A 376 -7.03 7.90 1.96
N ASN A 377 -6.76 9.12 2.45
CA ASN A 377 -5.95 9.34 3.64
C ASN A 377 -6.50 8.64 4.89
N LEU A 378 -7.81 8.35 4.93
CA LEU A 378 -8.45 7.61 6.03
C LEU A 378 -7.79 6.23 6.30
N PHE A 379 -7.19 5.59 5.28
CA PHE A 379 -6.54 4.29 5.43
C PHE A 379 -5.17 4.35 6.12
N PHE A 380 -4.59 5.55 6.22
CA PHE A 380 -3.23 5.78 6.71
C PHE A 380 -3.19 6.63 7.97
N ALA A 381 -4.36 7.03 8.49
CA ALA A 381 -4.50 7.87 9.66
C ALA A 381 -4.63 7.04 10.95
N LYS A 382 -4.09 7.58 12.06
CA LYS A 382 -4.28 7.02 13.41
C LYS A 382 -5.62 7.37 14.02
N GLY A 383 -6.31 8.38 13.48
CA GLY A 383 -7.66 8.78 13.82
C GLY A 383 -8.34 9.45 12.64
N VAL A 384 -9.66 9.34 12.53
CA VAL A 384 -10.42 9.88 11.40
C VAL A 384 -11.60 10.70 11.89
N ILE A 385 -11.72 11.95 11.43
CA ILE A 385 -12.91 12.79 11.63
C ILE A 385 -13.61 12.92 10.27
N ILE A 386 -14.80 12.37 10.15
CA ILE A 386 -15.64 12.45 8.94
C ILE A 386 -16.59 13.62 9.08
N VAL A 387 -16.55 14.55 8.13
CA VAL A 387 -17.34 15.77 8.15
C VAL A 387 -18.16 15.94 6.88
N GLU A 388 -19.29 16.66 6.97
CA GLU A 388 -20.19 16.89 5.84
C GLU A 388 -19.69 17.95 4.85
N GLY A 389 -18.91 18.93 5.32
CA GLY A 389 -18.58 20.08 4.49
C GLY A 389 -17.21 20.72 4.75
N TRP A 390 -16.98 21.80 3.99
CA TRP A 390 -15.74 22.56 4.04
C TRP A 390 -15.63 23.43 5.30
N ALA A 391 -16.73 23.87 5.88
CA ALA A 391 -16.72 24.71 7.07
C ALA A 391 -16.11 23.93 8.26
N GLU A 392 -16.57 22.72 8.47
CA GLU A 392 -16.04 21.79 9.48
C GLU A 392 -14.57 21.50 9.21
N GLN A 393 -14.21 21.19 7.97
CA GLN A 393 -12.83 20.88 7.58
C GLN A 393 -11.86 22.03 7.86
N ILE A 394 -12.32 23.27 7.73
CA ILE A 394 -11.51 24.47 7.98
C ILE A 394 -11.41 24.76 9.47
N LEU A 395 -12.52 24.67 10.21
CA LEU A 395 -12.61 25.12 11.60
C LEU A 395 -12.09 24.08 12.61
N ILE A 396 -12.31 22.79 12.38
CA ILE A 396 -11.92 21.74 13.33
C ILE A 396 -10.43 21.75 13.65
N PRO A 397 -9.48 21.90 12.68
CA PRO A 397 -8.05 21.95 13.00
C PRO A 397 -7.68 23.13 13.91
N VAL A 398 -8.28 24.29 13.66
CA VAL A 398 -8.00 25.52 14.43
C VAL A 398 -8.58 25.42 15.83
N ILE A 399 -9.81 24.90 15.97
CA ILE A 399 -10.45 24.63 17.26
C ILE A 399 -9.64 23.59 18.05
N ALA A 400 -9.21 22.50 17.40
CA ALA A 400 -8.39 21.46 18.04
C ALA A 400 -7.08 22.05 18.59
N LYS A 401 -6.38 22.86 17.80
CA LYS A 401 -5.14 23.52 18.21
C LYS A 401 -5.33 24.42 19.44
N LYS A 402 -6.46 25.15 19.50
CA LYS A 402 -6.81 25.98 20.67
C LYS A 402 -7.14 25.17 21.93
N LEU A 403 -7.68 23.98 21.75
CA LEU A 403 -7.92 23.03 22.84
C LEU A 403 -6.67 22.24 23.26
N GLY A 404 -5.51 22.50 22.61
CA GLY A 404 -4.24 21.82 22.91
C GLY A 404 -4.04 20.51 22.14
N TYR A 405 -4.86 20.23 21.13
CA TYR A 405 -4.74 19.05 20.28
C TYR A 405 -4.13 19.42 18.92
N ASP A 406 -2.97 18.88 18.59
CA ASP A 406 -2.38 18.98 17.26
C ASP A 406 -2.78 17.75 16.45
N LEU A 407 -3.77 17.91 15.56
CA LEU A 407 -4.27 16.83 14.73
C LEU A 407 -3.19 16.26 13.80
N SER A 408 -2.28 17.11 13.30
CA SER A 408 -1.19 16.67 12.44
C SER A 408 -0.18 15.83 13.21
N ALA A 409 0.23 16.27 14.39
CA ALA A 409 1.14 15.52 15.25
C ALA A 409 0.55 14.19 15.74
N LYS A 410 -0.77 14.13 15.90
CA LYS A 410 -1.52 12.90 16.24
C LYS A 410 -1.90 12.05 15.02
N GLU A 411 -1.51 12.46 13.82
CA GLU A 411 -1.82 11.78 12.56
C GLU A 411 -3.33 11.54 12.35
N VAL A 412 -4.17 12.53 12.77
CA VAL A 412 -5.62 12.50 12.58
C VAL A 412 -5.97 13.15 11.24
N SER A 413 -6.72 12.44 10.41
CA SER A 413 -7.21 12.92 9.11
C SER A 413 -8.66 13.39 9.19
N ILE A 414 -8.93 14.57 8.63
CA ILE A 414 -10.31 15.06 8.42
C ILE A 414 -10.73 14.68 7.00
N VAL A 415 -11.82 13.94 6.88
CA VAL A 415 -12.38 13.46 5.62
C VAL A 415 -13.69 14.16 5.33
N ASN A 416 -13.63 15.12 4.40
CA ASN A 416 -14.82 15.83 3.93
C ASN A 416 -15.53 15.03 2.84
N VAL A 417 -16.75 14.61 3.10
CA VAL A 417 -17.54 13.80 2.17
C VAL A 417 -18.44 14.64 1.27
N GLY A 418 -18.54 15.95 1.51
CA GLY A 418 -19.30 16.91 0.69
C GLY A 418 -20.83 16.74 0.72
N SER A 419 -21.34 15.89 1.61
CA SER A 419 -22.76 15.57 1.72
C SER A 419 -23.05 14.76 2.99
N THR A 420 -24.29 14.33 3.16
CA THR A 420 -24.69 13.38 4.22
C THR A 420 -24.26 11.92 3.96
N ALA A 421 -23.29 11.71 3.06
CA ALA A 421 -22.81 10.38 2.66
C ALA A 421 -21.73 9.81 3.59
N TYR A 422 -21.54 10.37 4.78
CA TYR A 422 -20.56 9.93 5.77
C TYR A 422 -20.68 8.44 6.14
N LEU A 423 -21.86 7.86 6.01
CA LEU A 423 -22.10 6.46 6.33
C LEU A 423 -21.28 5.50 5.47
N HIS A 424 -21.15 5.75 4.18
CA HIS A 424 -20.37 4.91 3.28
C HIS A 424 -18.90 4.82 3.71
N PHE A 425 -18.34 5.94 4.20
CA PHE A 425 -16.95 5.99 4.69
C PHE A 425 -16.81 5.39 6.09
N ALA A 426 -17.76 5.62 6.98
CA ALA A 426 -17.74 5.06 8.34
C ALA A 426 -17.83 3.52 8.32
N ARG A 427 -18.61 2.95 7.40
CA ARG A 427 -18.79 1.49 7.26
C ARG A 427 -17.49 0.76 6.86
N ILE A 428 -16.50 1.45 6.33
CA ILE A 428 -15.16 0.88 6.08
C ILE A 428 -14.54 0.35 7.38
N PHE A 429 -14.85 0.98 8.51
CA PHE A 429 -14.34 0.62 9.83
C PHE A 429 -15.24 -0.31 10.62
N LEU A 430 -16.40 -0.69 10.07
CA LEU A 430 -17.32 -1.67 10.69
C LEU A 430 -17.00 -3.09 10.25
N ARG A 431 -17.13 -4.03 11.18
CA ARG A 431 -16.87 -5.45 10.97
C ARG A 431 -18.03 -6.31 11.39
N ASP A 432 -18.34 -7.34 10.59
CA ASP A 432 -19.39 -8.32 10.87
C ASP A 432 -18.84 -9.55 11.62
N ASP A 433 -17.50 -9.69 11.71
CA ASP A 433 -16.81 -10.81 12.37
C ASP A 433 -16.53 -10.56 13.88
N GLY A 434 -17.07 -9.49 14.43
CA GLY A 434 -16.88 -9.11 15.84
C GLY A 434 -15.50 -8.55 16.17
N LYS A 435 -14.63 -8.37 15.18
CA LYS A 435 -13.33 -7.70 15.36
C LYS A 435 -13.51 -6.19 15.34
N ILE A 436 -12.65 -5.50 16.05
CA ILE A 436 -12.64 -4.03 16.10
C ILE A 436 -11.41 -3.53 15.34
N ILE A 437 -11.61 -2.64 14.36
CA ILE A 437 -10.51 -1.90 13.75
C ILE A 437 -10.10 -0.81 14.74
N ASN A 438 -8.86 -0.87 15.21
CA ASN A 438 -8.35 0.03 16.25
C ASN A 438 -7.92 1.39 15.65
N VAL A 439 -8.84 2.04 14.93
CA VAL A 439 -8.73 3.42 14.44
C VAL A 439 -9.93 4.17 15.01
N PRO A 440 -9.73 5.16 15.90
CA PRO A 440 -10.83 5.97 16.39
C PRO A 440 -11.40 6.83 15.25
N VAL A 441 -12.71 6.68 15.04
CA VAL A 441 -13.44 7.40 13.98
C VAL A 441 -14.51 8.26 14.64
N ALA A 442 -14.57 9.53 14.32
CA ALA A 442 -15.63 10.43 14.74
C ALA A 442 -16.43 10.92 13.52
N ILE A 443 -17.73 10.71 13.54
CA ILE A 443 -18.65 11.28 12.56
C ILE A 443 -19.16 12.58 13.14
N VAL A 444 -18.96 13.69 12.43
CA VAL A 444 -19.48 15.03 12.77
C VAL A 444 -20.55 15.41 11.75
N THR A 445 -21.77 15.60 12.20
CA THR A 445 -22.92 15.85 11.32
C THR A 445 -23.88 16.87 11.92
N ASP A 446 -24.59 17.59 11.07
CA ASP A 446 -25.65 18.49 11.45
C ASP A 446 -26.89 17.72 11.90
N LEU A 447 -27.69 18.27 12.84
CA LEU A 447 -28.99 17.70 13.22
C LEU A 447 -30.08 18.06 12.21
N ASP A 448 -29.86 19.15 11.47
CA ASP A 448 -30.81 19.70 10.50
C ASP A 448 -32.22 20.02 11.07
N ASN A 449 -32.31 20.20 12.37
CA ASN A 449 -33.55 20.63 13.01
C ASN A 449 -33.73 22.13 12.80
N ARG A 450 -34.59 22.52 11.85
CA ARG A 450 -34.79 23.94 11.46
C ARG A 450 -35.75 24.63 12.40
N PRO A 451 -35.50 25.89 12.81
CA PRO A 451 -36.45 26.65 13.61
C PRO A 451 -37.78 26.81 12.88
N LYS A 452 -38.89 26.69 13.59
CA LYS A 452 -40.25 26.77 13.02
C LYS A 452 -40.61 28.20 12.55
N SER A 453 -40.17 29.18 13.29
CA SER A 453 -40.40 30.60 13.01
C SER A 453 -39.08 31.36 12.92
N ASP A 454 -39.16 32.67 12.68
CA ASP A 454 -38.01 33.58 12.74
C ASP A 454 -37.57 33.87 14.20
N ASP A 455 -38.26 33.30 15.18
CA ASP A 455 -38.07 33.52 16.62
C ASP A 455 -37.23 32.43 17.30
N ASP A 456 -36.43 31.66 16.53
CA ASP A 456 -35.51 30.62 17.01
C ASP A 456 -36.13 29.46 17.83
N THR A 457 -37.43 29.25 17.73
CA THR A 457 -38.10 28.14 18.41
C THR A 457 -37.87 26.83 17.66
N PHE A 458 -37.22 25.88 18.33
CA PHE A 458 -36.96 24.54 17.82
C PHE A 458 -37.99 23.54 18.36
N ASP A 459 -38.33 22.54 17.56
CA ASP A 459 -39.18 21.46 17.99
C ASP A 459 -38.34 20.34 18.57
N GLU A 460 -38.41 20.14 19.90
CA GLU A 460 -37.66 19.07 20.60
C GLU A 460 -38.07 17.66 20.14
N ALA A 461 -39.36 17.47 19.83
CA ALA A 461 -39.83 16.18 19.33
C ALA A 461 -39.33 15.88 17.94
N GLU A 462 -39.20 16.90 17.05
CA GLU A 462 -38.57 16.78 15.73
C GLU A 462 -37.08 16.51 15.89
N ALA A 463 -36.37 17.20 16.79
CA ALA A 463 -34.96 16.97 17.09
C ALA A 463 -34.72 15.53 17.53
N ALA A 464 -35.49 15.03 18.47
CA ALA A 464 -35.41 13.64 18.97
C ALA A 464 -35.68 12.63 17.84
N SER A 465 -36.66 12.88 16.98
CA SER A 465 -36.99 12.04 15.84
C SER A 465 -35.85 11.99 14.83
N LYS A 466 -35.24 13.12 14.48
CA LYS A 466 -34.10 13.22 13.55
C LYS A 466 -32.87 12.51 14.10
N LEU A 467 -32.53 12.73 15.36
CA LEU A 467 -31.43 12.04 16.03
C LEU A 467 -31.65 10.52 16.03
N ALA A 468 -32.87 10.06 16.32
CA ALA A 468 -33.19 8.64 16.24
C ALA A 468 -33.06 8.07 14.82
N GLN A 469 -33.43 8.84 13.80
CA GLN A 469 -33.24 8.44 12.40
C GLN A 469 -31.77 8.35 12.01
N ILE A 470 -30.93 9.31 12.41
CA ILE A 470 -29.49 9.28 12.19
C ILE A 470 -28.88 8.05 12.86
N LYS A 471 -29.17 7.82 14.15
CA LYS A 471 -28.70 6.63 14.88
C LYS A 471 -29.14 5.33 14.22
N LYS A 472 -30.40 5.25 13.77
CA LYS A 472 -30.92 4.07 13.07
C LYS A 472 -30.20 3.77 11.76
N LYS A 473 -29.83 4.82 10.99
CA LYS A 473 -29.11 4.68 9.70
C LYS A 473 -27.68 4.16 9.91
N ILE A 474 -27.00 4.60 10.97
CA ILE A 474 -25.64 4.17 11.28
C ILE A 474 -25.63 2.73 11.79
N GLY A 475 -26.66 2.31 12.52
CA GLY A 475 -26.72 1.01 13.17
C GLY A 475 -26.11 1.02 14.57
N ASN A 476 -25.79 -0.17 15.09
CA ASN A 476 -25.21 -0.31 16.42
C ASN A 476 -23.71 -0.01 16.36
N LEU A 477 -23.26 1.00 17.09
CA LEU A 477 -21.85 1.36 17.27
C LEU A 477 -21.24 0.78 18.55
N ASP A 478 -22.03 0.04 19.35
CA ASP A 478 -21.52 -0.64 20.54
C ASP A 478 -20.37 -1.58 20.15
N GLN A 479 -19.30 -1.55 20.92
CA GLN A 479 -18.10 -2.34 20.67
C GLN A 479 -17.37 -1.98 19.34
N THR A 480 -17.48 -0.72 18.91
CA THR A 480 -16.69 -0.18 17.80
C THR A 480 -15.86 1.02 18.26
N ASN A 481 -14.88 1.44 17.47
CA ASN A 481 -14.13 2.70 17.68
C ASN A 481 -14.76 3.88 16.95
N ILE A 482 -16.07 3.85 16.69
CA ILE A 482 -16.77 4.91 15.96
C ILE A 482 -17.68 5.67 16.91
N THR A 483 -17.58 7.00 16.92
CA THR A 483 -18.50 7.88 17.63
C THR A 483 -19.34 8.71 16.67
N LEU A 484 -20.58 8.96 17.06
CA LEU A 484 -21.49 9.83 16.35
C LEU A 484 -21.66 11.14 17.12
N ASN A 485 -21.21 12.22 16.54
CA ASN A 485 -21.19 13.56 17.10
C ASN A 485 -22.11 14.46 16.29
N VAL A 486 -23.28 14.76 16.83
CA VAL A 486 -24.34 15.49 16.14
C VAL A 486 -24.45 16.89 16.73
N ALA A 487 -24.56 17.91 15.86
CA ALA A 487 -24.83 19.27 16.27
C ALA A 487 -26.06 19.33 17.18
N LYS A 488 -26.01 20.19 18.19
CA LYS A 488 -27.04 20.24 19.23
C LYS A 488 -28.44 20.53 18.69
N GLU A 489 -28.55 21.45 17.72
CA GLU A 489 -29.85 21.91 17.22
C GLU A 489 -29.96 21.83 15.70
N TRP A 490 -29.26 22.63 14.96
CA TRP A 490 -29.45 22.81 13.51
C TRP A 490 -28.19 22.52 12.71
N THR A 491 -27.34 23.58 12.48
CA THR A 491 -26.12 23.49 11.69
C THR A 491 -24.91 23.97 12.48
N LEU A 492 -23.72 23.72 11.97
CA LEU A 492 -22.46 24.24 12.52
C LEU A 492 -22.54 25.76 12.77
N GLU A 493 -23.02 26.54 11.80
CA GLU A 493 -23.06 27.99 11.91
C GLU A 493 -24.03 28.44 13.01
N TRP A 494 -25.11 27.71 13.21
CA TRP A 494 -26.02 27.97 14.31
C TRP A 494 -25.40 27.65 15.66
N CYS A 495 -24.65 26.57 15.73
CA CYS A 495 -23.89 26.22 16.92
C CYS A 495 -22.80 27.25 17.23
N LEU A 496 -22.07 27.74 16.24
CA LEU A 496 -21.07 28.80 16.40
C LEU A 496 -21.70 30.11 16.89
N TYR A 497 -22.86 30.45 16.38
CA TYR A 497 -23.60 31.66 16.80
C TYR A 497 -23.95 31.63 18.29
N ASN A 498 -24.25 30.45 18.85
CA ASN A 498 -24.64 30.28 20.25
C ASN A 498 -23.52 29.78 21.19
N SER A 499 -22.31 29.64 20.67
CA SER A 499 -21.14 29.11 21.41
C SER A 499 -20.28 30.19 22.08
N SER A 500 -19.25 29.78 22.76
CA SER A 500 -18.19 30.64 23.29
C SER A 500 -17.47 31.44 22.18
N LEU A 501 -17.59 31.04 20.92
CA LEU A 501 -17.02 31.73 19.76
C LEU A 501 -18.02 32.68 19.06
N SER A 502 -19.18 32.98 19.69
CA SER A 502 -20.28 33.77 19.08
C SER A 502 -19.83 35.14 18.57
N GLU A 503 -19.02 35.88 19.32
CA GLU A 503 -18.55 37.20 18.90
C GLU A 503 -17.67 37.12 17.64
N LEU A 504 -16.69 36.19 17.61
CA LEU A 504 -15.86 35.98 16.43
C LEU A 504 -16.67 35.52 15.20
N PHE A 505 -17.66 34.66 15.43
CA PHE A 505 -18.58 34.26 14.37
C PHE A 505 -19.35 35.44 13.79
N LYS A 506 -19.92 36.30 14.65
CA LYS A 506 -20.66 37.51 14.20
C LYS A 506 -19.74 38.47 13.44
N GLU A 507 -18.53 38.70 13.93
CA GLU A 507 -17.54 39.52 13.21
C GLU A 507 -17.21 38.93 11.84
N SER A 508 -17.00 37.62 11.75
CA SER A 508 -16.70 36.94 10.49
C SER A 508 -17.87 37.02 9.48
N VAL A 509 -19.10 36.85 9.97
CA VAL A 509 -20.31 37.04 9.15
C VAL A 509 -20.43 38.49 8.68
N SER A 510 -20.18 39.46 9.55
CA SER A 510 -20.21 40.89 9.22
C SER A 510 -19.19 41.28 8.15
N GLU A 511 -18.02 40.73 8.23
CA GLU A 511 -16.92 40.95 7.26
C GLU A 511 -17.26 40.38 5.88
N VAL A 512 -17.67 39.10 5.82
CA VAL A 512 -17.99 38.42 4.57
C VAL A 512 -19.25 39.01 3.91
N HIS A 513 -20.23 39.39 4.72
CA HIS A 513 -21.51 39.95 4.26
C HIS A 513 -21.61 41.46 4.55
N SER A 514 -20.54 42.22 4.33
CA SER A 514 -20.41 43.65 4.65
C SER A 514 -21.51 44.54 4.04
N GLY A 515 -22.16 44.10 2.96
CA GLY A 515 -23.31 44.74 2.35
C GLY A 515 -24.65 44.52 3.06
N THR A 516 -24.71 43.71 4.12
CA THR A 516 -25.93 43.38 4.86
C THR A 516 -26.02 44.23 6.11
N GLU A 517 -26.91 45.24 6.16
CA GLU A 517 -26.99 46.18 7.28
C GLU A 517 -27.22 45.49 8.63
N SER A 518 -28.08 44.48 8.68
CA SER A 518 -28.39 43.71 9.90
C SER A 518 -27.21 42.86 10.44
N PHE A 519 -26.11 42.77 9.72
CA PHE A 519 -24.89 42.12 10.20
C PHE A 519 -23.84 43.11 10.71
N LYS A 520 -24.17 44.40 10.74
CA LYS A 520 -23.25 45.43 11.21
C LYS A 520 -23.33 45.63 12.72
N LYS A 521 -22.17 45.87 13.33
CA LYS A 521 -22.06 46.31 14.72
C LYS A 521 -22.22 47.82 14.78
N ASN A 522 -23.01 48.33 15.71
CA ASN A 522 -23.14 49.75 15.93
C ASN A 522 -21.87 50.30 16.60
N THR A 523 -21.10 51.10 15.89
CA THR A 523 -19.81 51.65 16.36
C THR A 523 -19.94 52.58 17.56
N LYS A 524 -21.13 53.13 17.87
CA LYS A 524 -21.34 54.02 19.03
C LYS A 524 -21.69 53.26 20.31
N THR A 525 -22.44 52.18 20.18
CA THR A 525 -22.97 51.38 21.31
C THR A 525 -22.24 50.08 21.50
N ASP A 526 -21.38 49.73 20.58
CA ASP A 526 -20.68 48.44 20.50
C ASP A 526 -21.60 47.20 20.56
N THR A 527 -22.83 47.35 20.03
CA THR A 527 -23.86 46.30 20.02
C THR A 527 -24.17 45.86 18.61
N TRP A 528 -24.50 44.57 18.43
CA TRP A 528 -24.95 44.02 17.15
C TRP A 528 -26.38 44.50 16.84
N ASP A 529 -26.73 44.57 15.53
CA ASP A 529 -28.08 44.88 15.11
C ASP A 529 -29.07 43.83 15.69
N PRO A 530 -30.24 44.29 16.25
CA PRO A 530 -31.24 43.37 16.80
C PRO A 530 -31.78 42.33 15.81
N ASN A 531 -31.69 42.59 14.50
CA ASN A 531 -32.15 41.69 13.45
C ASN A 531 -31.05 40.71 12.97
N PHE A 532 -29.84 40.71 13.60
CA PHE A 532 -28.75 39.84 13.20
C PHE A 532 -29.18 38.37 13.12
N GLN A 533 -29.75 37.86 14.20
CA GLN A 533 -30.22 36.47 14.33
C GLN A 533 -31.31 36.15 13.28
N LYS A 534 -32.29 37.00 13.12
CA LYS A 534 -33.37 36.82 12.13
C LYS A 534 -32.83 36.74 10.71
N THR A 535 -31.86 37.59 10.38
CA THR A 535 -31.21 37.60 9.07
C THR A 535 -30.35 36.35 8.87
N LEU A 536 -29.63 35.92 9.91
CA LEU A 536 -28.84 34.68 9.91
C LEU A 536 -29.74 33.47 9.62
N ILE A 537 -30.84 33.32 10.36
CA ILE A 537 -31.85 32.27 10.16
C ILE A 537 -32.36 32.28 8.71
N SER A 538 -32.71 33.48 8.18
CA SER A 538 -33.25 33.62 6.82
C SER A 538 -32.21 33.19 5.76
N LYS A 539 -30.94 33.54 5.95
CA LYS A 539 -29.84 33.13 5.04
C LYS A 539 -29.56 31.64 5.13
N LEU A 540 -29.55 31.05 6.32
CA LEU A 540 -29.38 29.60 6.54
C LEU A 540 -30.53 28.79 5.96
N LYS A 541 -31.78 29.28 6.09
CA LYS A 541 -33.00 28.70 5.47
C LYS A 541 -33.04 28.86 3.96
N LYS A 542 -32.15 29.67 3.35
CA LYS A 542 -32.23 30.09 1.95
C LYS A 542 -33.59 30.69 1.61
N ALA A 543 -34.12 31.53 2.51
CA ALA A 543 -35.43 32.13 2.39
C ALA A 543 -35.51 33.06 1.16
N LYS A 544 -36.71 33.17 0.55
CA LYS A 544 -36.93 34.01 -0.62
C LYS A 544 -36.58 35.48 -0.32
N GLY A 545 -35.73 36.06 -1.16
CA GLY A 545 -35.26 37.45 -1.00
C GLY A 545 -33.94 37.59 -0.24
N TYR A 546 -33.38 36.50 0.28
CA TYR A 546 -32.06 36.46 0.93
C TYR A 546 -31.07 35.66 0.11
N SER A 547 -29.85 36.20 -0.09
CA SER A 547 -28.72 35.38 -0.59
C SER A 547 -28.33 34.41 0.50
N PRO A 548 -27.99 33.15 0.18
CA PRO A 548 -27.48 32.18 1.15
C PRO A 548 -26.27 32.69 1.94
N LEU A 549 -26.06 32.19 3.14
CA LEU A 549 -24.83 32.44 3.89
C LEU A 549 -23.67 31.76 3.14
N ASP A 550 -22.58 32.48 2.91
CA ASP A 550 -21.33 31.87 2.40
C ASP A 550 -20.58 31.21 3.56
N LYS A 551 -20.96 29.95 3.83
CA LYS A 551 -20.43 29.17 4.95
C LYS A 551 -18.91 28.99 4.89
N VAL A 552 -18.37 28.79 3.69
CA VAL A 552 -16.93 28.55 3.48
C VAL A 552 -16.12 29.83 3.72
N ALA A 553 -16.57 30.95 3.17
CA ALA A 553 -15.92 32.24 3.38
C ALA A 553 -15.98 32.65 4.85
N VAL A 554 -17.13 32.48 5.52
CA VAL A 554 -17.27 32.76 6.96
C VAL A 554 -16.33 31.88 7.79
N ALA A 555 -16.26 30.58 7.51
CA ALA A 555 -15.36 29.66 8.21
C ALA A 555 -13.88 30.03 8.00
N THR A 556 -13.51 30.47 6.80
CA THR A 556 -12.13 30.88 6.49
C THR A 556 -11.74 32.15 7.26
N VAL A 557 -12.60 33.18 7.26
CA VAL A 557 -12.34 34.41 8.03
C VAL A 557 -12.30 34.10 9.52
N MET A 558 -13.22 33.28 10.00
CA MET A 558 -13.27 32.90 11.41
C MET A 558 -12.03 32.12 11.85
N ALA A 559 -11.54 31.19 11.02
CA ALA A 559 -10.31 30.44 11.31
C ALA A 559 -9.11 31.39 11.48
N ASN A 560 -8.94 32.37 10.58
CA ASN A 560 -7.90 33.38 10.68
C ASN A 560 -8.03 34.19 11.99
N LYS A 561 -9.24 34.64 12.33
CA LYS A 561 -9.51 35.38 13.57
C LYS A 561 -9.21 34.55 14.83
N ILE A 562 -9.53 33.27 14.82
CA ILE A 562 -9.19 32.37 15.95
C ILE A 562 -7.68 32.28 16.12
N GLU A 563 -6.91 32.21 15.02
CA GLU A 563 -5.45 32.19 15.09
C GLU A 563 -4.85 33.52 15.56
N GLU A 564 -5.39 34.65 15.08
CA GLU A 564 -4.87 36.00 15.40
C GLU A 564 -5.22 36.49 16.80
N GLN A 565 -6.48 36.27 17.22
CA GLN A 565 -7.04 36.86 18.44
C GLN A 565 -6.91 35.94 19.66
N ASP A 566 -6.54 34.68 19.46
CA ASP A 566 -6.33 33.69 20.52
C ASP A 566 -7.49 33.54 21.52
N PRO A 567 -8.75 33.36 21.06
CA PRO A 567 -9.89 33.29 21.95
C PRO A 567 -9.82 32.05 22.84
N SER A 568 -10.35 32.15 24.06
CA SER A 568 -10.56 31.00 24.91
C SER A 568 -11.80 30.22 24.43
N ILE A 569 -11.63 28.92 24.19
CA ILE A 569 -12.74 28.00 23.92
C ILE A 569 -13.08 27.28 25.23
N THR A 570 -14.34 27.33 25.61
CA THR A 570 -14.80 26.63 26.81
C THR A 570 -14.81 25.12 26.56
N PRO A 571 -14.03 24.30 27.31
CA PRO A 571 -13.95 22.86 27.08
C PRO A 571 -15.29 22.10 27.19
N ASP A 572 -16.25 22.65 27.94
CA ASP A 572 -17.60 22.14 28.16
C ASP A 572 -18.66 23.00 27.44
N ASP A 573 -18.30 23.65 26.32
CA ASP A 573 -19.24 24.45 25.51
C ASP A 573 -20.36 23.58 24.99
N GLU A 574 -21.59 23.93 25.34
CA GLU A 574 -22.78 23.12 25.05
C GLU A 574 -23.05 22.98 23.54
N TYR A 575 -22.70 23.99 22.74
CA TYR A 575 -22.91 24.02 21.29
C TYR A 575 -21.74 23.47 20.50
N LEU A 576 -20.52 23.56 21.02
CA LEU A 576 -19.31 23.02 20.38
C LEU A 576 -18.96 21.61 20.93
N GLY A 577 -19.64 21.14 21.96
CA GLY A 577 -19.35 19.87 22.62
C GLY A 577 -19.20 18.70 21.65
N TYR A 578 -20.06 18.61 20.64
CA TYR A 578 -20.01 17.54 19.64
C TYR A 578 -18.70 17.58 18.80
N ILE A 579 -18.14 18.74 18.49
CA ILE A 579 -16.83 18.88 17.82
C ILE A 579 -15.71 18.56 18.79
N ILE A 580 -15.81 19.08 20.02
CA ILE A 580 -14.81 18.85 21.07
C ILE A 580 -14.69 17.36 21.39
N ASP A 581 -15.81 16.66 21.50
CA ASP A 581 -15.84 15.21 21.76
C ASP A 581 -15.27 14.42 20.58
N ALA A 582 -15.53 14.84 19.33
CA ALA A 582 -14.94 14.25 18.13
C ALA A 582 -13.41 14.37 18.14
N ILE A 583 -12.90 15.56 18.48
CA ILE A 583 -11.44 15.82 18.60
C ILE A 583 -10.84 14.97 19.72
N LYS A 584 -11.45 14.97 20.92
CA LYS A 584 -10.98 14.18 22.07
C LYS A 584 -10.95 12.69 21.74
N HIS A 585 -12.00 12.17 21.08
CA HIS A 585 -12.09 10.77 20.71
C HIS A 585 -10.99 10.35 19.75
N THR A 586 -10.76 11.14 18.70
CA THR A 586 -9.79 10.80 17.65
C THR A 586 -8.33 11.06 18.02
N CYS A 587 -8.09 11.90 19.05
CA CYS A 587 -6.75 12.19 19.57
C CYS A 587 -6.33 11.31 20.75
N LYS A 588 -7.16 10.36 21.20
CA LYS A 588 -6.78 9.42 22.26
C LYS A 588 -5.59 8.57 21.82
N GLU A 589 -4.64 8.37 22.73
CA GLU A 589 -3.58 7.40 22.48
C GLU A 589 -4.13 5.99 22.64
N ASN A 590 -3.75 5.09 21.71
CA ASN A 590 -4.13 3.69 21.80
C ASN A 590 -3.54 3.08 23.09
N GLY A 591 -4.28 3.03 24.15
CA GLY A 591 -3.85 2.51 25.44
C GLY A 591 -4.43 3.20 26.67
N ASP A 592 -5.17 4.32 26.51
CA ASP A 592 -5.91 5.00 27.58
C ASP A 592 -7.40 4.61 27.61
#